data_b1afbf1e83c7bb5d4110bdc68fb03975
#
_entry.id   b1afbf1e83c7bb5d4110bdc68fb03975
#
_cell.length_a   1.000
_cell.length_b   1.000
_cell.length_c   1.000
_cell.angle_alpha   90.00
_cell.angle_beta   90.00
_cell.angle_gamma   90.00
#
_symmetry.space_group_name_H-M   'P 1'
#
loop_
_entity.id
_entity.type
_entity.pdbx_description
1 polymer ?
#
loop_
_entity_poly.entity_id
_entity_poly.type
_entity_poly.pdbx_seq_one_letter_code
_entity_poly.pdbx_strand_id
1 'polypeptide(L)'
;GHTVELIPIPAPESMRMDFVNMWSASAYITRKSGGKSLDPCFDSTRLTPVVDGLANDFLKKILKIPGTYWRLRKAHSDWARNFTEIDVVMTPCVSHLTPEIGYLSEGLDYETLFPRVMTWACFTGLANATGGPSISLPLGHDSESNLPIGVLFNADHGKERLLLELAYQLEEAQPWQKIWE
;
A
#
# COMPACT_ATOMS: atom_id res chain seq x y z
N GLY A 1 21.67 11.67 -16.33
CA GLY A 1 21.03 11.78 -15.05
C GLY A 1 19.52 11.93 -15.21
N HIS A 2 18.79 11.81 -14.11
CA HIS A 2 17.33 11.96 -14.08
C HIS A 2 16.94 13.39 -13.71
N THR A 3 15.84 13.90 -14.26
CA THR A 3 15.22 15.14 -13.81
C THR A 3 14.21 14.80 -12.71
N VAL A 4 14.30 15.47 -11.55
CA VAL A 4 13.40 15.24 -10.43
C VAL A 4 12.62 16.51 -10.14
N GLU A 5 11.29 16.41 -10.12
CA GLU A 5 10.38 17.51 -9.87
C GLU A 5 9.41 17.17 -8.73
N LEU A 6 9.04 18.17 -7.95
CA LEU A 6 8.03 17.99 -6.91
C LEU A 6 6.64 18.16 -7.53
N ILE A 7 5.83 17.13 -7.42
CA ILE A 7 4.46 17.12 -7.92
C ILE A 7 3.44 16.87 -6.80
N PRO A 8 2.19 17.30 -6.92
CA PRO A 8 1.12 16.85 -6.05
C PRO A 8 0.95 15.32 -6.12
N ILE A 9 0.48 14.69 -5.05
CA ILE A 9 0.18 13.25 -5.07
C ILE A 9 -0.84 12.97 -6.17
N PRO A 10 -0.53 12.08 -7.14
CA PRO A 10 -1.39 11.85 -8.31
C PRO A 10 -2.57 10.92 -7.98
N ALA A 11 -3.34 11.30 -6.97
CA ALA A 11 -4.48 10.52 -6.49
C ALA A 11 -5.61 11.44 -5.99
N PRO A 12 -6.88 11.09 -6.22
CA PRO A 12 -8.01 11.79 -5.63
C PRO A 12 -7.96 11.71 -4.09
N GLU A 13 -8.37 12.78 -3.41
CA GLU A 13 -8.43 12.83 -1.94
C GLU A 13 -9.29 11.70 -1.34
N SER A 14 -10.35 11.31 -2.05
CA SER A 14 -11.24 10.21 -1.63
C SER A 14 -10.59 8.82 -1.70
N MET A 15 -9.50 8.63 -2.45
CA MET A 15 -8.92 7.31 -2.76
C MET A 15 -8.56 6.53 -1.49
N ARG A 16 -8.00 7.19 -0.48
CA ARG A 16 -7.66 6.56 0.81
C ARG A 16 -8.89 5.92 1.46
N MET A 17 -10.01 6.65 1.51
CA MET A 17 -11.25 6.14 2.10
C MET A 17 -11.92 5.09 1.22
N ASP A 18 -11.81 5.24 -0.09
CA ASP A 18 -12.32 4.25 -1.04
C ASP A 18 -11.55 2.94 -0.92
N PHE A 19 -10.23 3.00 -0.78
CA PHE A 19 -9.39 1.83 -0.51
C PHE A 19 -9.82 1.13 0.79
N VAL A 20 -9.99 1.88 1.89
CA VAL A 20 -10.46 1.34 3.18
C VAL A 20 -11.84 0.70 3.06
N ASN A 21 -12.76 1.31 2.33
CA ASN A 21 -14.10 0.74 2.12
C ASN A 21 -14.04 -0.61 1.38
N MET A 22 -13.18 -0.73 0.35
CA MET A 22 -12.99 -2.01 -0.37
C MET A 22 -12.27 -3.04 0.50
N TRP A 23 -11.29 -2.61 1.29
CA TRP A 23 -10.64 -3.49 2.26
C TRP A 23 -11.63 -4.03 3.30
N SER A 24 -12.54 -3.18 3.80
CA SER A 24 -13.64 -3.59 4.68
C SER A 24 -14.58 -4.60 4.02
N ALA A 25 -14.91 -4.40 2.74
CA ALA A 25 -15.71 -5.35 1.97
C ALA A 25 -15.00 -6.70 1.82
N SER A 26 -13.71 -6.70 1.50
CA SER A 26 -12.89 -7.91 1.41
C SER A 26 -12.83 -8.65 2.75
N ALA A 27 -12.59 -7.95 3.85
CA ALA A 27 -12.59 -8.53 5.19
C ALA A 27 -13.94 -9.17 5.55
N TYR A 28 -15.05 -8.52 5.20
CA TYR A 28 -16.39 -9.07 5.42
C TYR A 28 -16.64 -10.34 4.60
N ILE A 29 -16.25 -10.37 3.33
CA ILE A 29 -16.37 -11.55 2.47
C ILE A 29 -15.51 -12.68 3.02
N THR A 30 -14.26 -12.42 3.40
CA THR A 30 -13.36 -13.40 4.01
C THR A 30 -13.99 -14.01 5.26
N ARG A 31 -14.51 -13.20 6.18
CA ARG A 31 -15.16 -13.68 7.40
C ARG A 31 -16.41 -14.53 7.12
N LYS A 32 -17.21 -14.19 6.10
CA LYS A 32 -18.47 -14.87 5.79
C LYS A 32 -18.31 -16.11 4.93
N SER A 33 -17.35 -16.15 4.03
CA SER A 33 -17.25 -17.19 3.01
C SER A 33 -15.83 -17.75 2.82
N GLY A 34 -14.89 -17.44 3.70
CA GLY A 34 -13.48 -17.87 3.57
C GLY A 34 -13.32 -19.36 3.42
N GLY A 35 -14.08 -20.16 4.19
CA GLY A 35 -14.07 -21.62 4.08
C GLY A 35 -14.61 -22.17 2.76
N LYS A 36 -15.40 -21.37 2.00
CA LYS A 36 -15.90 -21.77 0.68
C LYS A 36 -15.06 -21.21 -0.47
N SER A 37 -14.48 -20.02 -0.28
CA SER A 37 -13.83 -19.26 -1.35
C SER A 37 -12.31 -19.28 -1.30
N LEU A 38 -11.70 -19.53 -0.13
CA LEU A 38 -10.26 -19.53 0.06
C LEU A 38 -9.73 -20.94 0.34
N ASP A 39 -10.12 -21.53 1.46
CA ASP A 39 -9.64 -22.85 1.88
C ASP A 39 -10.71 -23.54 2.73
N PRO A 40 -11.03 -24.84 2.49
CA PRO A 40 -11.96 -25.62 3.31
C PRO A 40 -11.58 -25.70 4.79
N CYS A 41 -10.28 -25.57 5.13
CA CYS A 41 -9.77 -25.56 6.49
C CYS A 41 -9.79 -24.17 7.15
N PHE A 42 -10.32 -23.16 6.43
CA PHE A 42 -10.41 -21.81 6.97
C PHE A 42 -11.30 -21.73 8.20
N ASP A 43 -10.74 -21.27 9.30
CA ASP A 43 -11.44 -21.09 10.58
C ASP A 43 -11.73 -19.59 10.83
N SER A 44 -12.97 -19.20 10.65
CA SER A 44 -13.42 -17.81 10.85
C SER A 44 -13.37 -17.35 12.32
N THR A 45 -13.17 -18.25 13.28
CA THR A 45 -13.04 -17.89 14.69
C THR A 45 -11.62 -17.42 15.06
N ARG A 46 -10.66 -17.63 14.17
CA ARG A 46 -9.24 -17.29 14.35
C ARG A 46 -8.82 -16.01 13.59
N LEU A 47 -9.79 -15.16 13.25
CA LEU A 47 -9.51 -13.87 12.62
C LEU A 47 -8.88 -12.89 13.61
N THR A 48 -7.99 -12.03 13.11
CA THR A 48 -7.41 -10.96 13.91
C THR A 48 -8.43 -9.86 14.19
N PRO A 49 -8.28 -9.08 15.30
CA PRO A 49 -9.17 -7.97 15.61
C PRO A 49 -9.32 -6.95 14.48
N VAL A 50 -8.27 -6.75 13.65
CA VAL A 50 -8.34 -5.85 12.50
C VAL A 50 -9.30 -6.37 11.43
N VAL A 51 -9.26 -7.66 11.11
CA VAL A 51 -10.18 -8.24 10.12
C VAL A 51 -11.62 -8.17 10.61
N ASP A 52 -11.86 -8.46 11.87
CA ASP A 52 -13.19 -8.35 12.47
C ASP A 52 -13.70 -6.90 12.53
N GLY A 53 -12.85 -5.95 12.91
CA GLY A 53 -13.15 -4.53 12.92
C GLY A 53 -13.52 -3.99 11.54
N LEU A 54 -12.69 -4.29 10.53
CA LEU A 54 -12.95 -3.94 9.12
C LEU A 54 -14.26 -4.56 8.62
N ALA A 55 -14.51 -5.83 8.92
CA ALA A 55 -15.76 -6.49 8.52
C ALA A 55 -17.00 -5.88 9.18
N ASN A 56 -16.89 -5.43 10.44
CA ASN A 56 -17.98 -4.70 11.12
C ASN A 56 -18.18 -3.31 10.50
N ASP A 57 -17.12 -2.61 10.14
CA ASP A 57 -17.17 -1.32 9.46
C ASP A 57 -17.81 -1.40 8.08
N PHE A 58 -17.63 -2.50 7.36
CA PHE A 58 -18.32 -2.73 6.09
C PHE A 58 -19.84 -2.63 6.23
N LEU A 59 -20.42 -3.26 7.24
CA LEU A 59 -21.88 -3.23 7.45
C LEU A 59 -22.41 -1.81 7.66
N LYS A 60 -21.63 -0.92 8.29
CA LYS A 60 -21.97 0.50 8.47
C LYS A 60 -21.88 1.30 7.17
N LYS A 61 -21.11 0.82 6.19
CA LYS A 61 -20.74 1.55 4.96
C LYS A 61 -21.25 0.89 3.68
N ILE A 62 -22.04 -0.16 3.77
CA ILE A 62 -22.46 -0.99 2.63
C ILE A 62 -23.08 -0.18 1.48
N LEU A 63 -23.85 0.86 1.78
CA LEU A 63 -24.46 1.74 0.78
C LEU A 63 -23.43 2.61 0.02
N LYS A 64 -22.22 2.77 0.54
CA LYS A 64 -21.14 3.52 -0.11
C LYS A 64 -20.35 2.67 -1.13
N ILE A 65 -20.45 1.35 -1.06
CA ILE A 65 -19.65 0.43 -1.85
C ILE A 65 -19.80 0.60 -3.37
N PRO A 66 -21.02 0.75 -3.93
CA PRO A 66 -21.15 0.96 -5.39
C PRO A 66 -20.40 2.20 -5.88
N GLY A 67 -20.53 3.33 -5.17
CA GLY A 67 -19.81 4.56 -5.49
C GLY A 67 -18.29 4.43 -5.31
N THR A 68 -17.85 3.76 -4.23
CA THR A 68 -16.45 3.42 -3.98
C THR A 68 -15.86 2.61 -5.14
N TYR A 69 -16.52 1.53 -5.54
CA TYR A 69 -16.09 0.68 -6.65
C TYR A 69 -15.93 1.48 -7.95
N TRP A 70 -16.90 2.34 -8.26
CA TRP A 70 -16.85 3.17 -9.45
C TRP A 70 -15.67 4.16 -9.43
N ARG A 71 -15.43 4.84 -8.29
CA ARG A 71 -14.30 5.78 -8.15
C ARG A 71 -12.93 5.08 -8.23
N LEU A 72 -12.78 3.90 -7.61
CA LEU A 72 -11.53 3.13 -7.73
C LEU A 72 -11.30 2.63 -9.15
N ARG A 73 -12.36 2.18 -9.83
CA ARG A 73 -12.27 1.80 -11.24
C ARG A 73 -11.89 2.99 -12.12
N LYS A 74 -12.42 4.18 -11.83
CA LYS A 74 -12.02 5.42 -12.50
C LYS A 74 -10.56 5.76 -12.19
N ALA A 75 -10.11 5.66 -10.95
CA ALA A 75 -8.72 5.90 -10.57
C ALA A 75 -7.75 4.98 -11.32
N HIS A 76 -8.10 3.70 -11.51
CA HIS A 76 -7.34 2.78 -12.35
C HIS A 76 -7.24 3.28 -13.79
N SER A 77 -8.36 3.69 -14.42
CA SER A 77 -8.33 4.19 -15.80
C SER A 77 -7.66 5.56 -15.95
N ASP A 78 -7.67 6.39 -14.90
CA ASP A 78 -7.05 7.72 -14.91
C ASP A 78 -5.54 7.66 -14.59
N TRP A 79 -5.03 6.52 -14.06
CA TRP A 79 -3.66 6.38 -13.63
C TRP A 79 -2.65 6.72 -14.72
N ALA A 80 -2.85 6.22 -15.93
CA ALA A 80 -1.99 6.46 -17.07
C ALA A 80 -1.83 7.96 -17.43
N ARG A 81 -2.83 8.78 -17.10
CA ARG A 81 -2.77 10.23 -17.38
C ARG A 81 -1.71 10.97 -16.58
N ASN A 82 -1.29 10.41 -15.45
CA ASN A 82 -0.24 11.00 -14.64
C ASN A 82 1.15 10.83 -15.27
N PHE A 83 1.28 9.93 -16.24
CA PHE A 83 2.56 9.56 -16.87
C PHE A 83 2.71 10.12 -18.30
N THR A 84 2.02 11.20 -18.64
CA THR A 84 2.17 11.87 -19.93
C THR A 84 3.47 12.68 -20.03
N GLU A 85 3.96 13.21 -18.90
CA GLU A 85 5.15 14.07 -18.82
C GLU A 85 6.18 13.55 -17.80
N ILE A 86 5.82 12.54 -17.01
CA ILE A 86 6.70 11.92 -16.03
C ILE A 86 6.77 10.41 -16.28
N ASP A 87 7.91 9.81 -16.02
CA ASP A 87 8.13 8.37 -16.21
C ASP A 87 7.81 7.58 -14.93
N VAL A 88 8.13 8.15 -13.76
CA VAL A 88 8.07 7.46 -12.47
C VAL A 88 7.66 8.44 -11.36
N VAL A 89 6.79 8.01 -10.48
CA VAL A 89 6.44 8.73 -9.24
C VAL A 89 7.21 8.14 -8.08
N MET A 90 7.99 8.96 -7.39
CA MET A 90 8.78 8.57 -6.22
C MET A 90 8.11 9.07 -4.94
N THR A 91 7.99 8.20 -3.94
CA THR A 91 7.48 8.53 -2.59
C THR A 91 8.29 7.78 -1.53
N PRO A 92 8.21 8.16 -0.24
CA PRO A 92 8.59 7.24 0.83
C PRO A 92 7.81 5.93 0.70
N CYS A 93 8.39 4.79 1.13
CA CYS A 93 7.66 3.53 1.20
C CYS A 93 6.64 3.55 2.35
N VAL A 94 7.08 4.03 3.50
CA VAL A 94 6.29 4.17 4.74
C VAL A 94 6.49 5.55 5.35
N SER A 95 5.59 5.98 6.24
CA SER A 95 5.57 7.36 6.76
C SER A 95 6.62 7.66 7.83
N HIS A 96 7.16 6.65 8.48
CA HIS A 96 8.19 6.77 9.52
C HIS A 96 9.06 5.51 9.55
N LEU A 97 10.16 5.55 10.29
CA LEU A 97 11.05 4.42 10.48
C LEU A 97 10.31 3.18 10.97
N THR A 98 10.91 2.01 10.78
CA THR A 98 10.37 0.74 11.27
C THR A 98 10.07 0.86 12.76
N PRO A 99 8.82 0.68 13.19
CA PRO A 99 8.45 0.83 14.58
C PRO A 99 8.98 -0.32 15.42
N GLU A 100 9.03 -0.11 16.73
CA GLU A 100 9.39 -1.16 17.70
C GLU A 100 8.42 -2.34 17.65
N ILE A 101 8.92 -3.53 18.00
CA ILE A 101 8.10 -4.74 18.10
C ILE A 101 6.96 -4.49 19.10
N GLY A 102 5.74 -4.81 18.69
CA GLY A 102 4.53 -4.58 19.48
C GLY A 102 3.71 -3.36 19.04
N TYR A 103 4.30 -2.35 18.39
CA TYR A 103 3.55 -1.16 17.93
C TYR A 103 2.46 -1.49 16.91
N LEU A 104 2.71 -2.44 16.01
CA LEU A 104 1.76 -2.97 15.01
C LEU A 104 1.38 -4.43 15.32
N SER A 105 1.30 -4.80 16.60
CA SER A 105 0.97 -6.17 17.01
C SER A 105 -0.47 -6.53 16.68
N GLU A 106 -0.67 -7.72 16.14
CA GLU A 106 -2.01 -8.28 15.85
C GLU A 106 -2.89 -8.47 17.10
N GLY A 107 -2.30 -8.49 18.30
CA GLY A 107 -3.03 -8.58 19.57
C GLY A 107 -3.65 -7.28 20.05
N LEU A 108 -3.38 -6.16 19.37
CA LEU A 108 -4.02 -4.88 19.67
C LEU A 108 -5.47 -4.85 19.18
N ASP A 109 -6.31 -4.06 19.87
CA ASP A 109 -7.66 -3.80 19.42
C ASP A 109 -7.68 -3.05 18.08
N TYR A 110 -8.81 -3.14 17.37
CA TYR A 110 -8.99 -2.53 16.05
C TYR A 110 -8.82 -1.01 16.07
N GLU A 111 -9.37 -0.35 17.08
CA GLU A 111 -9.37 1.10 17.24
C GLU A 111 -7.96 1.64 17.44
N THR A 112 -7.08 0.88 18.06
CA THR A 112 -5.66 1.21 18.28
C THR A 112 -4.80 0.86 17.05
N LEU A 113 -4.94 -0.37 16.55
CA LEU A 113 -4.05 -0.89 15.50
C LEU A 113 -4.34 -0.27 14.13
N PHE A 114 -5.62 -0.15 13.74
CA PHE A 114 -5.97 0.28 12.40
C PHE A 114 -5.49 1.70 12.04
N PRO A 115 -5.63 2.72 12.89
CA PRO A 115 -5.04 4.04 12.63
C PRO A 115 -3.52 4.02 12.48
N ARG A 116 -2.82 3.19 13.27
CA ARG A 116 -1.36 3.05 13.18
C ARG A 116 -0.94 2.46 11.83
N VAL A 117 -1.61 1.38 11.39
CA VAL A 117 -1.38 0.76 10.07
C VAL A 117 -1.66 1.76 8.96
N MET A 118 -2.77 2.48 9.02
CA MET A 118 -3.15 3.48 8.01
C MET A 118 -2.20 4.67 7.93
N THR A 119 -1.57 5.04 9.03
CA THR A 119 -0.55 6.06 9.06
C THR A 119 0.77 5.53 8.49
N TRP A 120 1.20 4.37 8.97
CA TRP A 120 2.48 3.78 8.57
C TRP A 120 2.53 3.42 7.08
N ALA A 121 1.51 2.74 6.56
CA ALA A 121 1.45 2.25 5.17
C ALA A 121 0.72 3.22 4.21
N CYS A 122 0.76 4.54 4.47
CA CYS A 122 -0.07 5.51 3.75
C CYS A 122 0.26 5.65 2.24
N PHE A 123 1.46 5.30 1.81
CA PHE A 123 1.89 5.46 0.41
C PHE A 123 1.62 4.21 -0.45
N THR A 124 1.71 3.02 0.12
CA THR A 124 1.61 1.75 -0.62
C THR A 124 0.20 1.47 -1.17
N GLY A 125 -0.83 2.07 -0.59
CA GLY A 125 -2.22 1.93 -1.05
C GLY A 125 -2.47 2.47 -2.46
N LEU A 126 -1.62 3.38 -2.95
CA LEU A 126 -1.78 3.98 -4.28
C LEU A 126 -1.68 2.93 -5.40
N ALA A 127 -0.60 2.17 -5.44
CA ALA A 127 -0.42 1.10 -6.42
C ALA A 127 -1.50 0.01 -6.32
N ASN A 128 -1.88 -0.38 -5.10
CA ASN A 128 -2.96 -1.35 -4.88
C ASN A 128 -4.31 -0.87 -5.40
N ALA A 129 -4.59 0.44 -5.32
CA ALA A 129 -5.85 1.02 -5.79
C ALA A 129 -5.88 1.25 -7.30
N THR A 130 -4.74 1.62 -7.90
CA THR A 130 -4.63 1.94 -9.33
C THR A 130 -4.24 0.75 -10.19
N GLY A 131 -3.61 -0.28 -9.60
CA GLY A 131 -3.08 -1.45 -10.33
C GLY A 131 -1.79 -1.16 -11.10
N GLY A 132 -1.14 -0.01 -10.86
CA GLY A 132 0.17 0.31 -11.43
C GLY A 132 1.27 -0.50 -10.75
N PRO A 133 2.36 -0.82 -11.45
CA PRO A 133 3.52 -1.48 -10.87
C PRO A 133 4.25 -0.55 -9.91
N SER A 134 4.82 -1.13 -8.86
CA SER A 134 5.68 -0.40 -7.93
C SER A 134 6.85 -1.26 -7.44
N ILE A 135 7.95 -0.60 -7.08
CA ILE A 135 9.14 -1.22 -6.51
C ILE A 135 9.62 -0.40 -5.31
N SER A 136 9.99 -1.06 -4.24
CA SER A 136 10.62 -0.44 -3.07
C SER A 136 12.11 -0.75 -3.05
N LEU A 137 12.94 0.28 -2.92
CA LEU A 137 14.39 0.16 -2.88
C LEU A 137 14.94 0.76 -1.58
N PRO A 138 15.95 0.16 -0.94
CA PRO A 138 16.53 0.64 0.32
C PRO A 138 17.57 1.75 0.06
N LEU A 139 17.12 2.90 -0.44
CA LEU A 139 18.00 4.00 -0.87
C LEU A 139 18.39 4.96 0.26
N GLY A 140 17.74 4.87 1.40
CA GLY A 140 18.06 5.65 2.58
C GLY A 140 18.52 4.77 3.75
N HIS A 141 19.14 5.44 4.74
CA HIS A 141 19.62 4.78 5.95
C HIS A 141 19.49 5.75 7.10
N ASP A 142 18.91 5.29 8.21
CA ASP A 142 18.86 6.07 9.45
C ASP A 142 20.11 5.82 10.29
N SER A 143 20.87 6.89 10.54
CA SER A 143 22.16 6.80 11.24
C SER A 143 22.03 6.47 12.74
N GLU A 144 20.87 6.72 13.36
CA GLU A 144 20.66 6.49 14.78
C GLU A 144 20.25 5.03 15.06
N SER A 145 19.27 4.52 14.32
CA SER A 145 18.74 3.16 14.48
C SER A 145 19.49 2.11 13.65
N ASN A 146 20.33 2.53 12.72
CA ASN A 146 21.00 1.68 11.72
C ASN A 146 20.01 0.88 10.84
N LEU A 147 18.81 1.43 10.61
CA LEU A 147 17.77 0.78 9.81
C LEU A 147 17.71 1.36 8.39
N PRO A 148 17.41 0.53 7.38
CA PRO A 148 17.21 1.02 6.02
C PRO A 148 15.92 1.82 5.89
N ILE A 149 15.93 2.82 5.02
CA ILE A 149 14.77 3.62 4.64
C ILE A 149 14.39 3.25 3.21
N GLY A 150 13.18 2.70 3.04
CA GLY A 150 12.63 2.34 1.75
C GLY A 150 12.11 3.55 0.97
N VAL A 151 12.45 3.62 -0.31
CA VAL A 151 11.89 4.57 -1.27
C VAL A 151 11.04 3.78 -2.28
N LEU A 152 9.81 4.21 -2.48
CA LEU A 152 8.83 3.57 -3.36
C LEU A 152 8.77 4.29 -4.70
N PHE A 153 8.92 3.54 -5.78
CA PHE A 153 8.77 4.01 -7.14
C PHE A 153 7.54 3.38 -7.78
N ASN A 154 6.69 4.20 -8.39
CA ASN A 154 5.48 3.78 -9.07
C ASN A 154 5.55 4.19 -10.53
N ALA A 155 5.06 3.36 -11.45
CA ALA A 155 5.01 3.66 -12.87
C ALA A 155 3.62 3.37 -13.47
N ASP A 156 3.46 3.70 -14.75
CA ASP A 156 2.25 3.37 -15.51
C ASP A 156 2.09 1.86 -15.69
N HIS A 157 0.89 1.42 -16.01
CA HIS A 157 0.57 0.01 -16.28
C HIS A 157 1.49 -0.59 -17.36
N GLY A 158 2.02 -1.79 -17.09
CA GLY A 158 2.92 -2.50 -18.01
C GLY A 158 4.34 -1.93 -18.07
N LYS A 159 4.72 -1.03 -17.14
CA LYS A 159 6.05 -0.42 -17.07
C LYS A 159 6.95 -1.06 -16.00
N GLU A 160 6.74 -2.32 -15.66
CA GLU A 160 7.58 -3.08 -14.72
C GLU A 160 9.05 -3.08 -15.14
N ARG A 161 9.32 -3.21 -16.45
CA ARG A 161 10.67 -3.17 -16.99
C ARG A 161 11.37 -1.84 -16.69
N LEU A 162 10.68 -0.71 -16.84
CA LEU A 162 11.22 0.61 -16.53
C LEU A 162 11.65 0.71 -15.06
N LEU A 163 10.82 0.19 -14.13
CA LEU A 163 11.15 0.17 -12.70
C LEU A 163 12.36 -0.71 -12.40
N LEU A 164 12.49 -1.86 -13.06
CA LEU A 164 13.66 -2.74 -12.91
C LEU A 164 14.93 -2.09 -13.46
N GLU A 165 14.87 -1.47 -14.62
CA GLU A 165 16.00 -0.74 -15.22
C GLU A 165 16.46 0.41 -14.30
N LEU A 166 15.50 1.18 -13.72
CA LEU A 166 15.80 2.20 -12.73
C LEU A 166 16.44 1.61 -11.47
N ALA A 167 15.91 0.49 -10.97
CA ALA A 167 16.45 -0.18 -9.79
C ALA A 167 17.91 -0.60 -9.99
N TYR A 168 18.25 -1.23 -11.11
CA TYR A 168 19.63 -1.61 -11.43
C TYR A 168 20.56 -0.41 -11.54
N GLN A 169 20.10 0.69 -12.16
CA GLN A 169 20.91 1.92 -12.25
C GLN A 169 21.18 2.53 -10.86
N LEU A 170 20.18 2.53 -9.98
CA LEU A 170 20.32 3.05 -8.62
C LEU A 170 21.21 2.14 -7.76
N GLU A 171 21.10 0.82 -7.90
CA GLU A 171 21.96 -0.15 -7.22
C GLU A 171 23.42 -0.01 -7.66
N GLU A 172 23.68 0.20 -8.95
CA GLU A 172 25.02 0.42 -9.48
C GLU A 172 25.61 1.75 -8.99
N ALA A 173 24.79 2.81 -8.95
CA ALA A 173 25.22 4.14 -8.50
C ALA A 173 25.48 4.23 -7.00
N GLN A 174 24.68 3.55 -6.20
CA GLN A 174 24.75 3.52 -4.74
C GLN A 174 24.37 2.12 -4.23
N PRO A 175 25.33 1.17 -4.22
CA PRO A 175 25.09 -0.16 -3.68
C PRO A 175 24.64 -0.10 -2.23
N TRP A 176 23.54 -0.78 -1.90
CA TRP A 176 23.06 -0.87 -0.53
C TRP A 176 23.65 -2.06 0.21
N GLN A 177 23.73 -1.93 1.53
CA GLN A 177 24.20 -3.02 2.39
C GLN A 177 23.23 -4.20 2.36
N LYS A 178 23.77 -5.40 2.32
CA LYS A 178 22.99 -6.63 2.46
C LYS A 178 23.00 -7.07 3.92
N ILE A 179 21.85 -7.63 4.38
CA ILE A 179 21.70 -8.04 5.80
C ILE A 179 22.69 -9.15 6.22
N TRP A 180 23.29 -9.84 5.27
CA TRP A 180 24.22 -10.95 5.49
C TRP A 180 25.70 -10.59 5.26
N GLU A 181 26.00 -9.36 4.99
CA GLU A 181 27.35 -8.77 4.94
C GLU A 181 27.61 -7.93 6.19
#